data_2638c23f509722b08a456e25f5c2520c
#
_entry.id   2638c23f509722b08a456e25f5c2520c
#
_cell.length_a   1.000
_cell.length_b   1.000
_cell.length_c   1.000
_cell.angle_alpha   90.00
_cell.angle_beta   90.00
_cell.angle_gamma   90.00
#
_symmetry.space_group_name_H-M   'P 1'
#
loop_
_entity.id
_entity.type
_entity.pdbx_description
1 polymer ?
#
loop_
_entity_poly.entity_id
_entity_poly.type
_entity_poly.pdbx_seq_one_letter_code
_entity_poly.pdbx_strand_id
1 'polypeptide(L)'
;SIRVPASLCGTFGLKPTFGRLPRTGSYPFVASLDHLGPFARSVADLALAYDAMQGVDAADPACAQRGLEPVTPLLAQGVGGLRIGVLGGWFRDMAQPEALAAVDAVAQALGVTRQVEWPEVARARAAAFLITAAEGATLHLPDLRTRAQDFDPMTRERFLANALIPAAWVVQSQRLRHWFARRVAKSFETVDLLIAPATPCVAPAIGTEWLDVAGQRLPARASMGLLTQPVSCIGLPVATVPLWGLSASAPHMPIGVQLIAAPWREDLCLRAAAHLEQLGLVHAPVARVL
;
A
#
# COMPACT_ATOMS: atom_id res chain seq x y z
N SER A 1 -3.65 -3.20 -3.98
CA SER A 1 -3.75 -4.65 -4.25
C SER A 1 -2.46 -5.44 -3.96
N ILE A 2 -1.41 -4.80 -3.43
CA ILE A 2 -0.18 -5.47 -2.95
C ILE A 2 -0.15 -5.45 -1.43
N ARG A 3 -0.26 -4.29 -0.81
CA ARG A 3 -0.06 -4.09 0.63
C ARG A 3 -1.19 -4.66 1.49
N VAL A 4 -2.43 -4.48 1.08
CA VAL A 4 -3.58 -5.04 1.79
C VAL A 4 -3.54 -6.58 1.78
N PRO A 5 -3.44 -7.27 0.63
CA PRO A 5 -3.34 -8.73 0.65
C PRO A 5 -2.06 -9.24 1.35
N ALA A 6 -0.91 -8.55 1.24
CA ALA A 6 0.26 -8.91 2.02
C ALA A 6 -0.01 -8.88 3.53
N SER A 7 -0.68 -7.83 4.02
CA SER A 7 -1.10 -7.70 5.42
C SER A 7 -2.02 -8.84 5.86
N LEU A 8 -3.08 -9.10 5.09
CA LEU A 8 -4.14 -10.05 5.46
C LEU A 8 -3.74 -11.52 5.25
N CYS A 9 -2.76 -11.80 4.38
CA CYS A 9 -2.26 -13.15 4.11
C CYS A 9 -0.96 -13.47 4.86
N GLY A 10 -0.39 -12.53 5.58
CA GLY A 10 0.85 -12.75 6.34
C GLY A 10 2.07 -12.99 5.46
N THR A 11 2.19 -12.28 4.35
CA THR A 11 3.33 -12.33 3.43
C THR A 11 4.06 -11.00 3.37
N PHE A 12 5.30 -11.02 2.93
CA PHE A 12 5.96 -9.78 2.52
C PHE A 12 5.45 -9.34 1.16
N GLY A 13 5.30 -8.03 0.97
CA GLY A 13 4.88 -7.46 -0.32
C GLY A 13 5.58 -6.13 -0.58
N LEU A 14 6.06 -5.91 -1.81
CA LEU A 14 6.66 -4.65 -2.21
C LEU A 14 5.79 -3.96 -3.27
N LYS A 15 5.29 -2.77 -2.93
CA LYS A 15 4.75 -1.84 -3.90
C LYS A 15 5.84 -0.81 -4.22
N PRO A 16 6.48 -0.88 -5.39
CA PRO A 16 7.53 0.06 -5.74
C PRO A 16 6.98 1.46 -6.01
N THR A 17 7.86 2.39 -6.33
CA THR A 17 7.53 3.72 -6.87
C THR A 17 6.68 3.58 -8.13
N PHE A 18 5.70 4.47 -8.30
CA PHE A 18 4.90 4.49 -9.53
C PHE A 18 5.79 4.63 -10.76
N GLY A 19 5.59 3.74 -11.72
CA GLY A 19 6.40 3.69 -12.94
C GLY A 19 7.77 3.00 -12.80
N ARG A 20 8.11 2.44 -11.64
CA ARG A 20 9.39 1.74 -11.45
C ARG A 20 9.43 0.38 -12.16
N LEU A 21 8.36 -0.36 -12.11
CA LEU A 21 8.22 -1.64 -12.82
C LEU A 21 7.29 -1.48 -14.02
N PRO A 22 7.64 -2.02 -15.19
CA PRO A 22 6.81 -1.97 -16.38
C PRO A 22 5.52 -2.78 -16.19
N ARG A 23 4.44 -2.32 -16.82
CA ARG A 23 3.09 -2.92 -16.68
C ARG A 23 2.59 -3.55 -17.97
N THR A 24 3.33 -3.49 -19.06
CA THR A 24 2.96 -4.10 -20.35
C THR A 24 2.66 -5.59 -20.16
N GLY A 25 1.55 -6.07 -20.72
CA GLY A 25 1.08 -7.44 -20.57
C GLY A 25 0.26 -7.70 -19.30
N SER A 26 0.16 -6.72 -18.38
CA SER A 26 -0.78 -6.81 -17.26
C SER A 26 -2.17 -6.30 -17.66
N TYR A 27 -3.22 -6.78 -16.96
CA TYR A 27 -4.56 -6.27 -17.17
C TYR A 27 -4.69 -4.86 -16.54
N PRO A 28 -5.05 -3.82 -17.32
CA PRO A 28 -5.12 -2.46 -16.80
C PRO A 28 -6.38 -2.24 -15.96
N PHE A 29 -6.30 -1.35 -14.98
CA PHE A 29 -7.46 -0.88 -14.23
C PHE A 29 -7.48 0.64 -14.09
N VAL A 30 -6.44 1.23 -13.51
CA VAL A 30 -6.33 2.68 -13.27
C VAL A 30 -4.96 3.14 -13.73
N ALA A 31 -4.86 3.64 -14.95
CA ALA A 31 -3.59 3.94 -15.62
C ALA A 31 -2.66 4.84 -14.78
N SER A 32 -3.23 5.80 -14.04
CA SER A 32 -2.46 6.75 -13.23
C SER A 32 -2.09 6.24 -11.83
N LEU A 33 -2.55 5.03 -11.43
CA LEU A 33 -2.34 4.47 -10.08
C LEU A 33 -1.88 3.01 -10.08
N ASP A 34 -2.01 2.28 -11.18
CA ASP A 34 -1.65 0.85 -11.24
C ASP A 34 -0.16 0.64 -11.00
N HIS A 35 0.13 -0.35 -10.16
CA HIS A 35 1.46 -0.82 -9.86
C HIS A 35 1.53 -2.33 -10.01
N LEU A 36 2.66 -2.84 -10.48
CA LEU A 36 3.07 -4.22 -10.26
C LEU A 36 4.04 -4.29 -9.09
N GLY A 37 4.09 -5.44 -8.43
CA GLY A 37 5.04 -5.67 -7.36
C GLY A 37 4.94 -7.09 -6.80
N PRO A 38 6.06 -7.66 -6.35
CA PRO A 38 6.14 -9.03 -5.89
C PRO A 38 5.59 -9.24 -4.47
N PHE A 39 5.21 -10.49 -4.21
CA PHE A 39 5.01 -11.06 -2.88
C PHE A 39 6.04 -12.15 -2.65
N ALA A 40 6.47 -12.33 -1.41
CA ALA A 40 7.39 -13.40 -1.05
C ALA A 40 7.21 -13.82 0.41
N ARG A 41 7.84 -14.94 0.79
CA ARG A 41 7.88 -15.41 2.19
C ARG A 41 9.18 -15.04 2.90
N SER A 42 10.14 -14.45 2.19
CA SER A 42 11.35 -13.86 2.75
C SER A 42 11.62 -12.51 2.09
N VAL A 43 12.34 -11.64 2.80
CA VAL A 43 12.73 -10.35 2.21
C VAL A 43 13.79 -10.53 1.13
N ALA A 44 14.63 -11.57 1.24
CA ALA A 44 15.61 -11.91 0.21
C ALA A 44 14.92 -12.25 -1.13
N ASP A 45 13.91 -13.14 -1.11
CA ASP A 45 13.14 -13.49 -2.30
C ASP A 45 12.37 -12.29 -2.85
N LEU A 46 11.84 -11.44 -1.96
CA LEU A 46 11.14 -10.22 -2.35
C LEU A 46 12.06 -9.27 -3.12
N ALA A 47 13.30 -9.10 -2.65
CA ALA A 47 14.31 -8.26 -3.28
C ALA A 47 14.77 -8.84 -4.62
N LEU A 48 15.05 -10.15 -4.69
CA LEU A 48 15.41 -10.84 -5.92
C LEU A 48 14.32 -10.72 -6.99
N ALA A 49 13.05 -10.93 -6.60
CA ALA A 49 11.92 -10.77 -7.51
C ALA A 49 11.80 -9.33 -8.01
N TYR A 50 11.97 -8.35 -7.12
CA TYR A 50 11.95 -6.94 -7.51
C TYR A 50 13.11 -6.61 -8.47
N ASP A 51 14.33 -7.06 -8.20
CA ASP A 51 15.49 -6.82 -9.04
C ASP A 51 15.28 -7.43 -10.45
N ALA A 52 14.72 -8.63 -10.53
CA ALA A 52 14.42 -9.31 -11.78
C ALA A 52 13.29 -8.65 -12.60
N MET A 53 12.39 -7.93 -11.95
CA MET A 53 11.25 -7.25 -12.60
C MET A 53 11.60 -5.85 -13.10
N GLN A 54 12.77 -5.29 -12.75
CA GLN A 54 13.18 -3.97 -13.17
C GLN A 54 13.53 -3.93 -14.67
N GLY A 55 13.31 -2.78 -15.27
CA GLY A 55 13.70 -2.53 -16.65
C GLY A 55 12.93 -1.36 -17.25
N VAL A 56 13.40 -0.87 -18.38
CA VAL A 56 12.72 0.16 -19.17
C VAL A 56 11.83 -0.54 -20.20
N ASP A 57 10.58 -0.12 -20.27
CA ASP A 57 9.64 -0.59 -21.28
C ASP A 57 9.00 0.61 -22.00
N ALA A 58 9.33 0.77 -23.26
CA ALA A 58 8.80 1.85 -24.09
C ALA A 58 7.30 1.68 -24.43
N ALA A 59 6.74 0.46 -24.24
CA ALA A 59 5.33 0.19 -24.48
C ALA A 59 4.44 0.61 -23.28
N ASP A 60 5.03 0.79 -22.08
CA ASP A 60 4.32 1.34 -20.93
C ASP A 60 4.62 2.84 -20.78
N PRO A 61 3.68 3.75 -21.12
CA PRO A 61 3.92 5.19 -21.04
C PRO A 61 4.18 5.71 -19.61
N ALA A 62 3.86 4.93 -18.58
CA ALA A 62 4.14 5.28 -17.20
C ALA A 62 5.48 4.72 -16.70
N CYS A 63 6.13 3.83 -17.46
CA CYS A 63 7.41 3.28 -17.08
C CYS A 63 8.50 4.36 -17.12
N ALA A 64 9.16 4.58 -15.98
CA ALA A 64 10.21 5.57 -15.88
C ALA A 64 11.47 5.10 -16.64
N GLN A 65 12.13 6.04 -17.32
CA GLN A 65 13.39 5.81 -18.01
C GLN A 65 14.56 5.76 -17.02
N ARG A 66 14.56 4.72 -16.17
CA ARG A 66 15.59 4.49 -15.15
C ARG A 66 16.28 3.16 -15.39
N GLY A 67 17.61 3.16 -15.20
CA GLY A 67 18.40 1.94 -15.24
C GLY A 67 18.05 0.95 -14.13
N LEU A 68 18.70 -0.20 -14.16
CA LEU A 68 18.61 -1.19 -13.10
C LEU A 68 19.29 -0.66 -11.84
N GLU A 69 18.62 -0.74 -10.72
CA GLU A 69 19.10 -0.36 -9.39
C GLU A 69 18.86 -1.55 -8.43
N PRO A 70 19.72 -2.60 -8.48
CA PRO A 70 19.54 -3.79 -7.67
C PRO A 70 19.57 -3.48 -6.18
N VAL A 71 18.61 -4.00 -5.44
CA VAL A 71 18.47 -3.80 -4.00
C VAL A 71 18.97 -5.00 -3.17
N THR A 72 19.02 -6.19 -3.78
CA THR A 72 19.48 -7.41 -3.10
C THR A 72 20.86 -7.24 -2.43
N PRO A 73 21.88 -6.63 -3.06
CA PRO A 73 23.18 -6.42 -2.41
C PRO A 73 23.15 -5.44 -1.23
N LEU A 74 22.09 -4.64 -1.12
CA LEU A 74 21.97 -3.59 -0.10
C LEU A 74 21.29 -4.08 1.19
N LEU A 75 20.64 -5.24 1.19
CA LEU A 75 19.85 -5.73 2.32
C LEU A 75 20.66 -5.83 3.64
N ALA A 76 21.92 -6.21 3.55
CA ALA A 76 22.81 -6.35 4.71
C ALA A 76 23.23 -5.01 5.35
N GLN A 77 22.96 -3.87 4.72
CA GLN A 77 23.33 -2.56 5.27
C GLN A 77 22.50 -2.16 6.51
N GLY A 78 21.40 -2.88 6.77
CA GLY A 78 20.55 -2.61 7.92
C GLY A 78 19.95 -1.19 7.92
N VAL A 79 19.63 -0.68 9.10
CA VAL A 79 18.96 0.64 9.28
C VAL A 79 19.82 1.68 9.96
N GLY A 80 21.08 1.38 10.25
CA GLY A 80 22.01 2.31 10.92
C GLY A 80 22.09 3.65 10.19
N GLY A 81 21.93 4.74 10.93
CA GLY A 81 21.97 6.11 10.41
C GLY A 81 20.71 6.58 9.69
N LEU A 82 19.69 5.74 9.53
CA LEU A 82 18.41 6.16 8.94
C LEU A 82 17.57 6.96 9.95
N ARG A 83 17.00 8.03 9.47
CA ARG A 83 16.04 8.85 10.23
C ARG A 83 14.65 8.25 9.98
N ILE A 84 14.13 7.56 10.98
CA ILE A 84 12.86 6.85 10.87
C ILE A 84 11.80 7.56 11.71
N GLY A 85 10.56 7.60 11.22
CA GLY A 85 9.41 8.17 11.94
C GLY A 85 8.18 7.27 11.84
N VAL A 86 7.23 7.45 12.75
CA VAL A 86 5.91 6.80 12.76
C VAL A 86 4.87 7.79 12.27
N LEU A 87 4.02 7.39 11.34
CA LEU A 87 2.89 8.21 10.90
C LEU A 87 1.81 8.26 11.99
N GLY A 88 1.47 9.47 12.41
CA GLY A 88 0.41 9.81 13.35
C GLY A 88 -0.91 10.16 12.65
N GLY A 89 -1.79 10.86 13.40
CA GLY A 89 -3.08 11.35 12.92
C GLY A 89 -3.91 10.25 12.25
N TRP A 90 -4.38 10.48 11.05
CA TRP A 90 -5.21 9.55 10.28
C TRP A 90 -4.76 8.08 10.36
N PHE A 91 -3.46 7.81 10.28
CA PHE A 91 -2.96 6.44 10.27
C PHE A 91 -3.13 5.74 11.61
N ARG A 92 -3.11 6.49 12.71
CA ARG A 92 -3.40 5.94 14.05
C ARG A 92 -4.91 5.97 14.35
N ASP A 93 -5.58 7.06 13.96
CA ASP A 93 -7.01 7.25 14.25
C ASP A 93 -7.90 6.20 13.56
N MET A 94 -7.50 5.77 12.34
CA MET A 94 -8.24 4.81 11.53
C MET A 94 -7.71 3.38 11.65
N ALA A 95 -7.03 3.05 12.73
CA ALA A 95 -6.47 1.73 13.02
C ALA A 95 -7.04 1.15 14.31
N GLN A 96 -7.33 -0.15 14.32
CA GLN A 96 -7.73 -0.89 15.51
C GLN A 96 -6.50 -1.23 16.40
N PRO A 97 -6.71 -1.63 17.65
CA PRO A 97 -5.63 -1.85 18.61
C PRO A 97 -4.53 -2.80 18.13
N GLU A 98 -4.86 -3.88 17.43
CA GLU A 98 -3.88 -4.83 16.88
C GLU A 98 -3.01 -4.21 15.79
N ALA A 99 -3.56 -3.31 14.98
CA ALA A 99 -2.81 -2.60 13.95
C ALA A 99 -1.86 -1.56 14.57
N LEU A 100 -2.30 -0.91 15.64
CA LEU A 100 -1.45 0.00 16.43
C LEU A 100 -0.33 -0.76 17.14
N ALA A 101 -0.67 -1.89 17.77
CA ALA A 101 0.32 -2.75 18.43
C ALA A 101 1.41 -3.25 17.47
N ALA A 102 1.03 -3.56 16.21
CA ALA A 102 1.98 -3.95 15.18
C ALA A 102 2.95 -2.81 14.83
N VAL A 103 2.44 -1.59 14.66
CA VAL A 103 3.27 -0.41 14.41
C VAL A 103 4.20 -0.12 15.58
N ASP A 104 3.67 -0.18 16.80
CA ASP A 104 4.45 0.10 18.01
C ASP A 104 5.55 -0.96 18.22
N ALA A 105 5.29 -2.24 17.93
CA ALA A 105 6.31 -3.31 17.96
C ALA A 105 7.44 -3.05 16.94
N VAL A 106 7.11 -2.67 15.71
CA VAL A 106 8.09 -2.31 14.68
C VAL A 106 8.88 -1.05 15.08
N ALA A 107 8.20 -0.04 15.60
CA ALA A 107 8.84 1.20 16.06
C ALA A 107 9.81 0.92 17.21
N GLN A 108 9.42 0.10 18.17
CA GLN A 108 10.28 -0.31 19.28
C GLN A 108 11.51 -1.08 18.79
N ALA A 109 11.35 -2.05 17.89
CA ALA A 109 12.45 -2.83 17.35
C ALA A 109 13.46 -1.99 16.57
N LEU A 110 13.01 -0.90 15.96
CA LEU A 110 13.85 0.05 15.22
C LEU A 110 14.33 1.24 16.08
N GLY A 111 13.97 1.31 17.37
CA GLY A 111 14.32 2.40 18.28
C GLY A 111 13.70 3.75 17.88
N VAL A 112 12.50 3.74 17.33
CA VAL A 112 11.83 4.94 16.78
C VAL A 112 10.83 5.51 17.76
N THR A 113 10.99 6.81 18.09
CA THR A 113 10.04 7.57 18.92
C THR A 113 9.46 8.79 18.17
N ARG A 114 10.06 9.15 17.03
CA ARG A 114 9.65 10.30 16.24
C ARG A 114 8.30 10.09 15.58
N GLN A 115 7.38 11.03 15.78
CA GLN A 115 6.10 11.07 15.10
C GLN A 115 6.13 12.05 13.92
N VAL A 116 5.44 11.72 12.85
CA VAL A 116 5.27 12.54 11.65
C VAL A 116 3.80 12.54 11.27
N GLU A 117 3.26 13.71 10.96
CA GLU A 117 1.88 13.84 10.50
C GLU A 117 1.83 14.36 9.07
N TRP A 118 0.95 13.74 8.29
CA TRP A 118 0.62 14.23 6.96
C TRP A 118 -0.71 14.99 6.98
N PRO A 119 -0.77 16.17 6.37
CA PRO A 119 -2.01 16.94 6.34
C PRO A 119 -3.00 16.34 5.35
N GLU A 120 -4.30 16.49 5.64
CA GLU A 120 -5.39 16.22 4.68
C GLU A 120 -5.41 14.79 4.11
N VAL A 121 -4.97 13.80 4.87
CA VAL A 121 -4.90 12.38 4.43
C VAL A 121 -6.28 11.85 4.01
N ALA A 122 -7.34 12.21 4.73
CA ALA A 122 -8.72 11.85 4.39
C ALA A 122 -9.11 12.35 2.99
N ARG A 123 -8.76 13.61 2.67
CA ARG A 123 -9.01 14.18 1.34
C ARG A 123 -8.17 13.54 0.26
N ALA A 124 -6.90 13.21 0.55
CA ALA A 124 -6.03 12.48 -0.38
C ALA A 124 -6.61 11.09 -0.70
N ARG A 125 -7.16 10.40 0.31
CA ARG A 125 -7.89 9.15 0.11
C ARG A 125 -9.13 9.33 -0.78
N ALA A 126 -9.94 10.35 -0.51
CA ALA A 126 -11.12 10.64 -1.33
C ALA A 126 -10.75 10.97 -2.78
N ALA A 127 -9.67 11.74 -3.00
CA ALA A 127 -9.16 12.02 -4.35
C ALA A 127 -8.70 10.74 -5.06
N ALA A 128 -7.94 9.87 -4.37
CA ALA A 128 -7.53 8.57 -4.92
C ALA A 128 -8.74 7.71 -5.31
N PHE A 129 -9.79 7.71 -4.48
CA PHE A 129 -11.02 6.99 -4.77
C PHE A 129 -11.72 7.54 -6.03
N LEU A 130 -11.87 8.86 -6.15
CA LEU A 130 -12.50 9.49 -7.31
C LEU A 130 -11.72 9.27 -8.61
N ILE A 131 -10.38 9.35 -8.56
CA ILE A 131 -9.51 9.04 -9.70
C ILE A 131 -9.70 7.58 -10.11
N THR A 132 -9.60 6.64 -9.15
CA THR A 132 -9.81 5.22 -9.38
C THR A 132 -11.18 4.93 -9.98
N ALA A 133 -12.21 5.55 -9.44
CA ALA A 133 -13.59 5.38 -9.87
C ALA A 133 -13.80 5.85 -11.31
N ALA A 134 -13.31 7.04 -11.65
CA ALA A 134 -13.48 7.60 -12.99
C ALA A 134 -12.66 6.87 -14.05
N GLU A 135 -11.38 6.60 -13.79
CA GLU A 135 -10.51 5.89 -14.75
C GLU A 135 -10.98 4.44 -14.97
N GLY A 136 -11.33 3.70 -13.88
CA GLY A 136 -11.82 2.34 -13.99
C GLY A 136 -13.16 2.25 -14.71
N ALA A 137 -14.09 3.17 -14.44
CA ALA A 137 -15.37 3.23 -15.18
C ALA A 137 -15.15 3.56 -16.66
N THR A 138 -14.25 4.48 -16.97
CA THR A 138 -13.93 4.86 -18.35
C THR A 138 -13.35 3.68 -19.13
N LEU A 139 -12.44 2.93 -18.52
CA LEU A 139 -11.84 1.73 -19.14
C LEU A 139 -12.90 0.70 -19.52
N HIS A 140 -13.85 0.45 -18.63
CA HIS A 140 -14.87 -0.59 -18.81
C HIS A 140 -16.17 -0.11 -19.46
N LEU A 141 -16.27 1.17 -19.81
CA LEU A 141 -17.52 1.75 -20.37
C LEU A 141 -18.01 1.04 -21.63
N PRO A 142 -17.17 0.64 -22.60
CA PRO A 142 -17.62 -0.13 -23.77
C PRO A 142 -18.27 -1.46 -23.38
N ASP A 143 -17.64 -2.20 -22.47
CA ASP A 143 -18.15 -3.49 -21.99
C ASP A 143 -19.43 -3.34 -21.17
N LEU A 144 -19.51 -2.32 -20.33
CA LEU A 144 -20.69 -2.01 -19.53
C LEU A 144 -21.92 -1.67 -20.40
N ARG A 145 -21.71 -1.12 -21.61
CA ARG A 145 -22.80 -0.80 -22.55
C ARG A 145 -23.36 -2.02 -23.26
N THR A 146 -22.55 -3.05 -23.48
CA THR A 146 -22.91 -4.19 -24.32
C THR A 146 -23.09 -5.49 -23.54
N ARG A 147 -22.40 -5.65 -22.42
CA ARG A 147 -22.38 -6.89 -21.63
C ARG A 147 -22.22 -6.65 -20.12
N ALA A 148 -22.97 -5.69 -19.58
CA ALA A 148 -22.92 -5.35 -18.16
C ALA A 148 -23.17 -6.54 -17.21
N GLN A 149 -23.94 -7.54 -17.66
CA GLN A 149 -24.26 -8.74 -16.89
C GLN A 149 -23.06 -9.66 -16.65
N ASP A 150 -21.96 -9.50 -17.41
CA ASP A 150 -20.74 -10.30 -17.26
C ASP A 150 -19.88 -9.80 -16.08
N PHE A 151 -20.19 -8.61 -15.55
CA PHE A 151 -19.53 -8.07 -14.39
C PHE A 151 -20.12 -8.63 -13.09
N ASP A 152 -19.25 -8.85 -12.09
CA ASP A 152 -19.69 -9.17 -10.74
C ASP A 152 -20.74 -8.14 -10.25
N PRO A 153 -21.91 -8.57 -9.76
CA PRO A 153 -23.01 -7.68 -9.39
C PRO A 153 -22.60 -6.59 -8.39
N MET A 154 -21.74 -6.90 -7.41
CA MET A 154 -21.27 -5.94 -6.42
C MET A 154 -20.32 -4.87 -6.99
N THR A 155 -19.71 -5.15 -8.14
CA THR A 155 -18.76 -4.26 -8.84
C THR A 155 -19.44 -3.47 -9.95
N ARG A 156 -20.37 -4.12 -10.69
CA ARG A 156 -21.10 -3.54 -11.83
C ARG A 156 -21.78 -2.22 -11.50
N GLU A 157 -22.59 -2.19 -10.44
CA GLU A 157 -23.33 -0.99 -10.05
C GLU A 157 -22.40 0.17 -9.70
N ARG A 158 -21.24 -0.14 -9.09
CA ARG A 158 -20.22 0.86 -8.79
C ARG A 158 -19.60 1.44 -10.06
N PHE A 159 -19.30 0.60 -11.07
CA PHE A 159 -18.79 1.09 -12.35
C PHE A 159 -19.80 1.98 -13.07
N LEU A 160 -21.07 1.58 -13.09
CA LEU A 160 -22.14 2.37 -13.70
C LEU A 160 -22.29 3.74 -13.01
N ALA A 161 -22.33 3.76 -11.68
CA ALA A 161 -22.38 5.01 -10.91
C ALA A 161 -21.13 5.88 -11.13
N ASN A 162 -19.96 5.27 -11.19
CA ASN A 162 -18.69 5.97 -11.36
C ASN A 162 -18.54 6.60 -12.77
N ALA A 163 -19.20 6.04 -13.79
CA ALA A 163 -19.23 6.63 -15.14
C ALA A 163 -19.95 8.01 -15.18
N LEU A 164 -20.70 8.33 -14.14
CA LEU A 164 -21.42 9.60 -13.99
C LEU A 164 -20.66 10.65 -13.18
N ILE A 165 -19.44 10.39 -12.74
CA ILE A 165 -18.63 11.35 -11.98
C ILE A 165 -18.35 12.57 -12.84
N PRO A 166 -18.66 13.80 -12.36
CA PRO A 166 -18.37 15.03 -13.08
C PRO A 166 -16.87 15.20 -13.33
N ALA A 167 -16.49 15.56 -14.56
CA ALA A 167 -15.09 15.79 -14.93
C ALA A 167 -14.38 16.80 -14.01
N ALA A 168 -15.09 17.82 -13.53
CA ALA A 168 -14.56 18.81 -12.60
C ALA A 168 -14.04 18.17 -11.29
N TRP A 169 -14.69 17.12 -10.80
CA TRP A 169 -14.25 16.41 -9.60
C TRP A 169 -12.95 15.62 -9.84
N VAL A 170 -12.80 15.07 -11.03
CA VAL A 170 -11.55 14.38 -11.42
C VAL A 170 -10.41 15.39 -11.49
N VAL A 171 -10.62 16.55 -12.12
CA VAL A 171 -9.62 17.62 -12.20
C VAL A 171 -9.24 18.13 -10.81
N GLN A 172 -10.21 18.36 -9.92
CA GLN A 172 -9.95 18.77 -8.54
C GLN A 172 -9.17 17.69 -7.77
N SER A 173 -9.50 16.40 -7.96
CA SER A 173 -8.80 15.29 -7.35
C SER A 173 -7.34 15.20 -7.79
N GLN A 174 -7.04 15.43 -9.07
CA GLN A 174 -5.66 15.46 -9.57
C GLN A 174 -4.89 16.68 -9.02
N ARG A 175 -5.51 17.84 -8.87
CA ARG A 175 -4.90 19.01 -8.23
C ARG A 175 -4.59 18.77 -6.76
N LEU A 176 -5.52 18.14 -6.02
CA LEU A 176 -5.31 17.76 -4.63
C LEU A 176 -4.20 16.70 -4.49
N ARG A 177 -4.18 15.69 -5.37
CA ARG A 177 -3.11 14.69 -5.45
C ARG A 177 -1.74 15.35 -5.57
N HIS A 178 -1.59 16.30 -6.50
CA HIS A 178 -0.33 17.02 -6.69
C HIS A 178 0.05 17.85 -5.46
N TRP A 179 -0.90 18.58 -4.88
CA TRP A 179 -0.68 19.35 -3.66
C TRP A 179 -0.24 18.44 -2.49
N PHE A 180 -0.93 17.30 -2.31
CA PHE A 180 -0.63 16.33 -1.26
C PHE A 180 0.78 15.72 -1.45
N ALA A 181 1.13 15.34 -2.67
CA ALA A 181 2.47 14.82 -2.99
C ALA A 181 3.59 15.81 -2.58
N ARG A 182 3.40 17.10 -2.88
CA ARG A 182 4.36 18.15 -2.48
C ARG A 182 4.45 18.33 -0.97
N ARG A 183 3.35 18.19 -0.25
CA ARG A 183 3.34 18.28 1.21
C ARG A 183 4.04 17.09 1.86
N VAL A 184 3.75 15.89 1.38
CA VAL A 184 4.38 14.66 1.86
C VAL A 184 5.88 14.64 1.54
N ALA A 185 6.30 15.13 0.37
CA ALA A 185 7.71 15.21 0.00
C ALA A 185 8.56 15.96 1.03
N LYS A 186 8.00 17.00 1.68
CA LYS A 186 8.69 17.73 2.75
C LYS A 186 9.01 16.88 3.98
N SER A 187 8.23 15.84 4.26
CA SER A 187 8.54 14.94 5.36
C SER A 187 9.88 14.22 5.13
N PHE A 188 10.18 13.89 3.88
CA PHE A 188 11.41 13.19 3.51
C PHE A 188 12.67 14.08 3.49
N GLU A 189 12.55 15.38 3.74
CA GLU A 189 13.69 16.25 4.02
C GLU A 189 14.30 15.95 5.41
N THR A 190 13.49 15.40 6.30
CA THR A 190 13.87 15.18 7.71
C THR A 190 13.77 13.73 8.16
N VAL A 191 13.13 12.84 7.40
CA VAL A 191 13.07 11.40 7.62
C VAL A 191 13.40 10.66 6.33
N ASP A 192 13.92 9.45 6.45
CA ASP A 192 14.28 8.59 5.32
C ASP A 192 13.25 7.46 5.15
N LEU A 193 12.62 7.04 6.25
CA LEU A 193 11.62 5.97 6.28
C LEU A 193 10.48 6.32 7.25
N LEU A 194 9.27 5.94 6.89
CA LEU A 194 8.07 6.09 7.71
C LEU A 194 7.40 4.75 7.95
N ILE A 195 6.87 4.56 9.15
CA ILE A 195 6.16 3.37 9.59
C ILE A 195 4.67 3.69 9.71
N ALA A 196 3.81 2.83 9.18
CA ALA A 196 2.35 2.98 9.28
C ALA A 196 1.66 1.62 9.25
N PRO A 197 0.43 1.46 9.79
CA PRO A 197 -0.33 0.23 9.63
C PRO A 197 -0.75 0.04 8.17
N ALA A 198 -0.78 -1.21 7.69
CA ALA A 198 -1.19 -1.50 6.31
C ALA A 198 -2.70 -1.66 6.16
N THR A 199 -3.36 -2.26 7.14
CA THR A 199 -4.82 -2.43 7.21
C THR A 199 -5.34 -1.95 8.55
N PRO A 200 -6.62 -1.53 8.63
CA PRO A 200 -7.20 -1.07 9.90
C PRO A 200 -7.28 -2.18 10.95
N CYS A 201 -7.39 -3.43 10.53
CA CYS A 201 -7.55 -4.61 11.38
C CYS A 201 -6.98 -5.85 10.68
N VAL A 202 -6.97 -7.00 11.35
CA VAL A 202 -6.76 -8.32 10.75
C VAL A 202 -7.85 -8.67 9.73
N ALA A 203 -7.69 -9.74 8.96
CA ALA A 203 -8.71 -10.15 8.00
C ALA A 203 -10.05 -10.43 8.73
N PRO A 204 -11.15 -9.76 8.33
CA PRO A 204 -12.46 -10.03 8.86
C PRO A 204 -12.97 -11.40 8.38
N ALA A 205 -13.96 -11.96 9.09
CA ALA A 205 -14.64 -13.18 8.66
C ALA A 205 -15.27 -13.02 7.27
N ILE A 206 -15.33 -14.10 6.51
CA ILE A 206 -15.99 -14.11 5.19
C ILE A 206 -17.45 -13.70 5.37
N GLY A 207 -17.93 -12.80 4.51
CA GLY A 207 -19.29 -12.26 4.59
C GLY A 207 -19.46 -11.05 5.51
N THR A 208 -18.39 -10.58 6.18
CA THR A 208 -18.45 -9.34 6.95
C THR A 208 -18.71 -8.15 6.03
N GLU A 209 -19.84 -7.49 6.22
CA GLU A 209 -20.23 -6.33 5.41
C GLU A 209 -19.70 -5.01 5.99
N TRP A 210 -19.57 -4.94 7.31
CA TRP A 210 -19.26 -3.71 8.04
C TRP A 210 -18.13 -3.90 9.04
N LEU A 211 -17.31 -2.86 9.19
CA LEU A 211 -16.25 -2.76 10.21
C LEU A 211 -16.51 -1.55 11.09
N ASP A 212 -16.26 -1.73 12.37
CA ASP A 212 -16.24 -0.61 13.32
C ASP A 212 -14.80 -0.13 13.47
N VAL A 213 -14.53 1.06 12.92
CA VAL A 213 -13.20 1.70 12.96
C VAL A 213 -13.37 3.14 13.43
N ALA A 214 -12.61 3.56 14.44
CA ALA A 214 -12.67 4.91 15.00
C ALA A 214 -14.09 5.33 15.44
N GLY A 215 -14.88 4.40 15.96
CA GLY A 215 -16.27 4.65 16.33
C GLY A 215 -17.23 4.84 15.15
N GLN A 216 -16.79 4.56 13.93
CA GLN A 216 -17.59 4.66 12.72
C GLN A 216 -17.84 3.27 12.14
N ARG A 217 -19.08 3.02 11.73
CA ARG A 217 -19.45 1.81 10.99
C ARG A 217 -19.19 2.01 9.50
N LEU A 218 -18.19 1.34 8.96
CA LEU A 218 -17.71 1.50 7.59
C LEU A 218 -17.89 0.21 6.78
N PRO A 219 -18.19 0.29 5.46
CA PRO A 219 -18.25 -0.90 4.59
C PRO A 219 -16.90 -1.61 4.58
N ALA A 220 -16.85 -2.89 4.96
CA ALA A 220 -15.62 -3.66 5.13
C ALA A 220 -14.77 -3.67 3.85
N ARG A 221 -15.36 -4.04 2.71
CA ARG A 221 -14.65 -4.15 1.42
C ARG A 221 -13.99 -2.83 0.98
N ALA A 222 -14.67 -1.69 1.17
CA ALA A 222 -14.15 -0.39 0.77
C ALA A 222 -13.13 0.18 1.77
N SER A 223 -13.10 -0.36 2.99
CA SER A 223 -12.33 0.21 4.10
C SER A 223 -11.02 -0.51 4.37
N MET A 224 -10.81 -1.72 3.82
CA MET A 224 -9.50 -2.40 3.94
C MET A 224 -8.34 -1.55 3.41
N GLY A 225 -8.58 -0.69 2.43
CA GLY A 225 -7.59 0.21 1.83
C GLY A 225 -7.43 1.57 2.50
N LEU A 226 -8.10 1.85 3.63
CA LEU A 226 -8.10 3.17 4.30
C LEU A 226 -6.70 3.75 4.51
N LEU A 227 -5.75 2.91 4.88
CA LEU A 227 -4.39 3.29 5.27
C LEU A 227 -3.38 3.15 4.12
N THR A 228 -3.74 2.46 3.03
CA THR A 228 -2.87 2.28 1.87
C THR A 228 -3.19 3.25 0.72
N GLN A 229 -4.46 3.62 0.53
CA GLN A 229 -4.90 4.48 -0.58
C GLN A 229 -4.22 5.86 -0.60
N PRO A 230 -4.04 6.59 0.52
CA PRO A 230 -3.35 7.88 0.50
C PRO A 230 -1.91 7.78 -0.01
N VAL A 231 -1.21 6.69 0.36
CA VAL A 231 0.17 6.43 -0.06
C VAL A 231 0.22 6.04 -1.55
N SER A 232 -0.74 5.22 -2.03
CA SER A 232 -0.88 4.90 -3.46
C SER A 232 -1.19 6.12 -4.29
N CYS A 233 -1.99 7.05 -3.75
CA CYS A 233 -2.38 8.29 -4.43
C CYS A 233 -1.17 9.06 -4.98
N ILE A 234 -0.06 9.03 -4.28
CA ILE A 234 1.16 9.75 -4.62
C ILE A 234 2.32 8.85 -5.05
N GLY A 235 2.08 7.54 -5.23
CA GLY A 235 3.02 6.63 -5.87
C GLY A 235 4.28 6.27 -5.09
N LEU A 236 4.32 6.45 -3.76
CA LEU A 236 5.51 6.15 -2.93
C LEU A 236 5.82 4.65 -2.87
N PRO A 237 7.11 4.25 -2.80
CA PRO A 237 7.50 2.87 -2.57
C PRO A 237 7.18 2.43 -1.15
N VAL A 238 6.72 1.18 -0.99
CA VAL A 238 6.33 0.62 0.31
C VAL A 238 6.63 -0.87 0.35
N ALA A 239 7.39 -1.32 1.34
CA ALA A 239 7.39 -2.72 1.75
C ALA A 239 6.36 -2.94 2.86
N THR A 240 5.60 -4.03 2.77
CA THR A 240 4.70 -4.48 3.83
C THR A 240 5.30 -5.70 4.49
N VAL A 241 5.39 -5.66 5.82
CA VAL A 241 5.94 -6.75 6.63
C VAL A 241 4.86 -7.32 7.55
N PRO A 242 4.72 -8.64 7.65
CA PRO A 242 3.68 -9.28 8.46
C PRO A 242 4.12 -9.48 9.92
N LEU A 243 3.20 -9.23 10.85
CA LEU A 243 3.32 -9.57 12.27
C LEU A 243 2.19 -10.51 12.67
N TRP A 244 2.40 -11.26 13.75
CA TRP A 244 1.47 -12.28 14.23
C TRP A 244 1.23 -12.15 15.73
N GLY A 245 0.13 -12.73 16.22
CA GLY A 245 -0.15 -12.81 17.66
C GLY A 245 -0.66 -11.52 18.30
N LEU A 246 -1.04 -10.51 17.54
CA LEU A 246 -1.38 -9.17 18.06
C LEU A 246 -2.87 -8.94 18.21
N SER A 247 -3.73 -9.73 17.58
CA SER A 247 -5.17 -9.66 17.78
C SER A 247 -5.60 -10.57 18.93
N ALA A 248 -6.23 -10.02 19.95
CA ALA A 248 -6.71 -10.79 21.09
C ALA A 248 -7.81 -11.79 20.71
N SER A 249 -8.67 -11.42 19.74
CA SER A 249 -9.77 -12.26 19.26
C SER A 249 -9.34 -13.27 18.20
N ALA A 250 -8.22 -13.03 17.50
CA ALA A 250 -7.73 -13.85 16.40
C ALA A 250 -6.19 -13.88 16.38
N PRO A 251 -5.52 -14.47 17.38
CA PRO A 251 -4.05 -14.42 17.53
C PRO A 251 -3.32 -15.15 16.41
N HIS A 252 -3.99 -16.04 15.68
CA HIS A 252 -3.46 -16.73 14.51
C HIS A 252 -3.53 -15.92 13.22
N MET A 253 -4.18 -14.76 13.23
CA MET A 253 -4.31 -13.91 12.05
C MET A 253 -3.15 -12.90 11.97
N PRO A 254 -2.59 -12.70 10.77
CA PRO A 254 -1.53 -11.72 10.56
C PRO A 254 -2.08 -10.30 10.45
N ILE A 255 -1.19 -9.34 10.70
CA ILE A 255 -1.42 -7.94 10.41
C ILE A 255 -0.14 -7.31 9.85
N GLY A 256 -0.27 -6.45 8.84
CA GLY A 256 0.86 -5.85 8.15
C GLY A 256 1.19 -4.45 8.61
N VAL A 257 2.49 -4.15 8.60
CA VAL A 257 3.03 -2.80 8.77
C VAL A 257 3.68 -2.33 7.48
N GLN A 258 3.42 -1.09 7.09
CA GLN A 258 4.02 -0.42 5.94
C GLN A 258 5.34 0.25 6.33
N LEU A 259 6.38 0.00 5.55
CA LEU A 259 7.66 0.70 5.56
C LEU A 259 7.71 1.57 4.30
N ILE A 260 7.59 2.88 4.46
CA ILE A 260 7.34 3.83 3.37
C ILE A 260 8.58 4.71 3.20
N ALA A 261 9.10 4.86 1.99
CA ALA A 261 10.22 5.74 1.69
C ALA A 261 9.88 6.78 0.62
N ALA A 262 10.80 7.70 0.38
CA ALA A 262 10.71 8.65 -0.73
C ALA A 262 10.71 7.91 -2.08
N PRO A 263 10.22 8.53 -3.16
CA PRO A 263 10.28 7.92 -4.50
C PRO A 263 11.69 7.43 -4.84
N TRP A 264 11.76 6.24 -5.46
CA TRP A 264 13.01 5.59 -5.90
C TRP A 264 13.93 5.10 -4.77
N ARG A 265 13.38 4.97 -3.55
CA ARG A 265 14.11 4.47 -2.38
C ARG A 265 13.52 3.14 -1.88
N GLU A 266 13.25 2.22 -2.80
CA GLU A 266 12.85 0.84 -2.48
C GLU A 266 13.90 0.14 -1.63
N ASP A 267 15.17 0.51 -1.81
CA ASP A 267 16.29 0.02 -1.00
C ASP A 267 16.06 0.23 0.50
N LEU A 268 15.58 1.39 0.91
CA LEU A 268 15.34 1.69 2.33
C LEU A 268 14.19 0.87 2.90
N CYS A 269 13.12 0.69 2.11
CA CYS A 269 11.99 -0.15 2.51
C CYS A 269 12.44 -1.61 2.74
N LEU A 270 13.24 -2.16 1.81
CA LEU A 270 13.67 -3.56 1.87
C LEU A 270 14.80 -3.79 2.90
N ARG A 271 15.71 -2.83 3.09
CA ARG A 271 16.73 -2.88 4.15
C ARG A 271 16.08 -2.93 5.54
N ALA A 272 15.08 -2.09 5.78
CA ALA A 272 14.34 -2.10 7.04
C ALA A 272 13.53 -3.40 7.22
N ALA A 273 12.90 -3.90 6.17
CA ALA A 273 12.21 -5.19 6.22
C ALA A 273 13.18 -6.34 6.54
N ALA A 274 14.35 -6.39 5.88
CA ALA A 274 15.38 -7.41 6.13
C ALA A 274 15.93 -7.34 7.56
N HIS A 275 16.13 -6.14 8.09
CA HIS A 275 16.56 -5.97 9.47
C HIS A 275 15.51 -6.49 10.47
N LEU A 276 14.23 -6.21 10.26
CA LEU A 276 13.15 -6.73 11.10
C LEU A 276 13.01 -8.27 11.00
N GLU A 277 13.23 -8.84 9.81
CA GLU A 277 13.25 -10.29 9.60
C GLU A 277 14.42 -10.93 10.34
N GLN A 278 15.62 -10.34 10.27
CA GLN A 278 16.81 -10.80 11.02
C GLN A 278 16.62 -10.75 12.54
N LEU A 279 15.86 -9.77 13.04
CA LEU A 279 15.49 -9.70 14.46
C LEU A 279 14.43 -10.75 14.86
N GLY A 280 13.88 -11.50 13.91
CA GLY A 280 12.82 -12.47 14.14
C GLY A 280 11.45 -11.86 14.47
N LEU A 281 11.29 -10.53 14.32
CA LEU A 281 10.02 -9.86 14.61
C LEU A 281 8.98 -10.13 13.53
N VAL A 282 9.40 -10.22 12.28
CA VAL A 282 8.52 -10.42 11.12
C VAL A 282 8.89 -11.71 10.40
N HIS A 283 7.89 -12.49 10.02
CA HIS A 283 8.09 -13.75 9.28
C HIS A 283 6.83 -14.15 8.53
N ALA A 284 6.98 -14.89 7.45
CA ALA A 284 5.86 -15.43 6.67
C ALA A 284 5.93 -16.97 6.68
N PRO A 285 5.23 -17.64 7.60
CA PRO A 285 5.27 -19.09 7.73
C PRO A 285 4.61 -19.78 6.52
N VAL A 286 5.00 -21.03 6.28
CA VAL A 286 4.29 -21.90 5.35
C VAL A 286 2.95 -22.28 5.98
N ALA A 287 1.85 -22.08 5.24
CA ALA A 287 0.55 -22.53 5.69
C ALA A 287 0.58 -24.05 5.91
N ARG A 288 0.13 -24.51 7.08
CA ARG A 288 -0.10 -25.94 7.30
C ARG A 288 -1.42 -26.28 6.60
N VAL A 289 -1.37 -27.21 5.68
CA VAL A 289 -2.59 -27.81 5.12
C VAL A 289 -3.22 -28.62 6.26
N LEU A 290 -4.42 -28.26 6.66
CA LEU A 290 -5.21 -28.97 7.66
C LEU A 290 -5.77 -30.26 7.04
#